data_d14283ea115a231efc1f0c21ae832fe0
#
_entry.id   d14283ea115a231efc1f0c21ae832fe0
#
_cell.length_a   1.000
_cell.length_b   1.000
_cell.length_c   1.000
_cell.angle_alpha   90.00
_cell.angle_beta   90.00
_cell.angle_gamma   90.00
#
_symmetry.space_group_name_H-M   'P 1'
#
loop_
_entity.id
_entity.type
_entity.pdbx_description
1 polymer ?
#
loop_
_entity_poly.entity_id
_entity_poly.type
_entity_poly.pdbx_seq_one_letter_code
_entity_poly.pdbx_strand_id
1 'polypeptide(L)'
;LGVNVIDADKAARTVTQKGNKCLEELVTVFGQDILTSDNELDRKKLAGIVFNDSDKLKLLNSVTHKYIKDYLIEKINESASHIAAIDGAVIIGSPVMDLCKKTVVVTADKKTRIKRIMDRDGIDESMALSRVSSQMSNDEYESFADYIIKNNDNVRLEECVENIYNKIKNIS
;
A
#
# COMPACT_ATOMS: atom_id res chain seq x y z
N LEU A 1 20.09 4.89 6.43
CA LEU A 1 20.44 3.46 6.39
C LEU A 1 20.72 2.95 4.96
N GLY A 2 20.51 3.78 3.94
CA GLY A 2 20.79 3.44 2.53
C GLY A 2 19.82 2.44 1.89
N VAL A 3 18.64 2.24 2.46
CA VAL A 3 17.57 1.42 1.88
C VAL A 3 16.85 2.21 0.79
N ASN A 4 16.63 1.59 -0.38
CA ASN A 4 15.77 2.15 -1.41
C ASN A 4 14.30 1.87 -1.03
N VAL A 5 13.52 2.92 -0.79
CA VAL A 5 12.10 2.79 -0.44
C VAL A 5 11.23 3.08 -1.66
N ILE A 6 10.39 2.11 -2.03
CA ILE A 6 9.48 2.19 -3.17
C ILE A 6 8.05 2.23 -2.63
N ASP A 7 7.38 3.35 -2.89
CA ASP A 7 5.99 3.59 -2.50
C ASP A 7 5.03 2.83 -3.44
N ALA A 8 4.34 1.82 -2.91
CA ALA A 8 3.39 1.00 -3.66
C ALA A 8 2.12 1.76 -4.06
N ASP A 9 1.69 2.75 -3.27
CA ASP A 9 0.54 3.59 -3.62
C ASP A 9 0.88 4.50 -4.81
N LYS A 10 2.11 5.03 -4.85
CA LYS A 10 2.63 5.78 -5.99
C LYS A 10 2.78 4.86 -7.21
N ALA A 11 3.27 3.63 -7.03
CA ALA A 11 3.34 2.64 -8.11
C ALA A 11 1.95 2.40 -8.73
N ALA A 12 0.93 2.15 -7.91
CA ALA A 12 -0.46 1.96 -8.36
C ALA A 12 -1.00 3.18 -9.13
N ARG A 13 -0.61 4.39 -8.71
CA ARG A 13 -0.97 5.62 -9.44
C ARG A 13 -0.25 5.72 -10.78
N THR A 14 1.03 5.37 -10.81
CA THR A 14 1.87 5.45 -12.01
C THR A 14 1.39 4.48 -13.10
N VAL A 15 1.16 3.21 -12.76
CA VAL A 15 0.73 2.21 -13.76
C VAL A 15 -0.65 2.47 -14.34
N THR A 16 -1.49 3.24 -13.63
CA THR A 16 -2.83 3.61 -14.08
C THR A 16 -2.92 5.00 -14.73
N GLN A 17 -1.78 5.64 -15.05
CA GLN A 17 -1.77 6.89 -15.80
C GLN A 17 -2.14 6.69 -17.27
N LYS A 18 -2.64 7.74 -17.90
CA LYS A 18 -2.94 7.78 -19.33
C LYS A 18 -1.76 7.31 -20.17
N GLY A 19 -2.03 6.45 -21.14
CA GLY A 19 -1.02 5.84 -22.02
C GLY A 19 -0.38 4.56 -21.47
N ASN A 20 -0.71 4.14 -20.27
CA ASN A 20 -0.24 2.87 -19.73
C ASN A 20 -1.21 1.71 -20.05
N LYS A 21 -0.66 0.54 -20.36
CA LYS A 21 -1.43 -0.68 -20.65
C LYS A 21 -2.41 -1.08 -19.54
N CYS A 22 -2.06 -0.79 -18.27
CA CYS A 22 -2.95 -1.03 -17.15
C CYS A 22 -4.26 -0.25 -17.28
N LEU A 23 -4.21 1.03 -17.64
CA LEU A 23 -5.41 1.84 -17.84
C LEU A 23 -6.24 1.34 -19.02
N GLU A 24 -5.60 0.95 -20.13
CA GLU A 24 -6.26 0.39 -21.31
C GLU A 24 -7.02 -0.89 -20.96
N GLU A 25 -6.41 -1.77 -20.16
CA GLU A 25 -7.05 -3.01 -19.72
C GLU A 25 -8.19 -2.72 -18.72
N LEU A 26 -8.03 -1.76 -17.81
CA LEU A 26 -9.12 -1.33 -16.92
C LEU A 26 -10.32 -0.79 -17.70
N VAL A 27 -10.08 -0.01 -18.77
CA VAL A 27 -11.14 0.48 -19.65
C VAL A 27 -11.84 -0.68 -20.39
N THR A 28 -11.10 -1.69 -20.81
CA THR A 28 -11.66 -2.89 -21.45
C THR A 28 -12.60 -3.64 -20.49
N VAL A 29 -12.23 -3.70 -19.21
CA VAL A 29 -12.96 -4.47 -18.17
C VAL A 29 -14.13 -3.70 -17.59
N PHE A 30 -13.96 -2.40 -17.28
CA PHE A 30 -14.94 -1.58 -16.56
C PHE A 30 -15.68 -0.58 -17.45
N GLY A 31 -15.31 -0.48 -18.72
CA GLY A 31 -15.87 0.46 -19.69
C GLY A 31 -15.21 1.84 -19.63
N GLN A 32 -15.54 2.68 -20.64
CA GLN A 32 -15.00 4.03 -20.77
C GLN A 32 -15.50 4.98 -19.67
N ASP A 33 -16.55 4.62 -18.98
CA ASP A 33 -17.14 5.41 -17.91
C ASP A 33 -16.19 5.65 -16.72
N ILE A 34 -15.13 4.86 -16.59
CA ILE A 34 -14.10 5.07 -15.57
C ILE A 34 -13.10 6.16 -15.92
N LEU A 35 -13.24 6.81 -17.07
CA LEU A 35 -12.36 7.90 -17.51
C LEU A 35 -12.96 9.27 -17.24
N THR A 36 -12.08 10.25 -17.03
CA THR A 36 -12.39 11.68 -17.07
C THR A 36 -12.50 12.17 -18.53
N SER A 37 -12.92 13.43 -18.74
CA SER A 37 -12.91 14.10 -20.05
C SER A 37 -11.53 14.14 -20.72
N ASP A 38 -10.46 14.11 -19.94
CA ASP A 38 -9.07 14.14 -20.40
C ASP A 38 -8.49 12.76 -20.67
N ASN A 39 -9.32 11.72 -20.61
CA ASN A 39 -8.96 10.31 -20.73
C ASN A 39 -7.98 9.84 -19.63
N GLU A 40 -8.06 10.39 -18.43
CA GLU A 40 -7.38 9.92 -17.24
C GLU A 40 -8.32 9.06 -16.38
N LEU A 41 -7.77 8.21 -15.52
CA LEU A 41 -8.58 7.40 -14.62
C LEU A 41 -9.34 8.26 -13.59
N ASP A 42 -10.66 8.24 -13.64
CA ASP A 42 -11.52 8.75 -12.56
C ASP A 42 -11.53 7.74 -11.37
N ARG A 43 -10.58 7.92 -10.46
CA ARG A 43 -10.42 7.05 -9.30
C ARG A 43 -11.66 7.04 -8.40
N LYS A 44 -12.36 8.16 -8.30
CA LYS A 44 -13.57 8.27 -7.47
C LYS A 44 -14.70 7.44 -8.06
N LYS A 45 -14.86 7.54 -9.36
CA LYS A 45 -15.88 6.78 -10.10
C LYS A 45 -15.59 5.28 -10.05
N LEU A 46 -14.34 4.87 -10.33
CA LEU A 46 -13.94 3.48 -10.22
C LEU A 46 -14.11 2.93 -8.81
N ALA A 47 -13.70 3.68 -7.78
CA ALA A 47 -13.93 3.32 -6.39
C ALA A 47 -15.42 3.10 -6.09
N GLY A 48 -16.31 3.97 -6.59
CA GLY A 48 -17.76 3.80 -6.46
C GLY A 48 -18.30 2.52 -7.11
N ILE A 49 -17.69 2.09 -8.22
CA ILE A 49 -18.08 0.85 -8.93
C ILE A 49 -17.67 -0.41 -8.13
N VAL A 50 -16.49 -0.39 -7.48
CA VAL A 50 -15.91 -1.59 -6.83
C VAL A 50 -16.16 -1.66 -5.33
N PHE A 51 -16.50 -0.54 -4.68
CA PHE A 51 -16.55 -0.44 -3.21
C PHE A 51 -17.56 -1.39 -2.56
N ASN A 52 -18.70 -1.62 -3.22
CA ASN A 52 -19.77 -2.49 -2.72
C ASN A 52 -19.89 -3.81 -3.48
N ASP A 53 -18.88 -4.16 -4.28
CA ASP A 53 -18.91 -5.35 -5.15
C ASP A 53 -17.55 -6.08 -5.04
N SER A 54 -17.54 -7.14 -4.22
CA SER A 54 -16.32 -7.90 -3.96
C SER A 54 -15.73 -8.56 -5.21
N ASP A 55 -16.55 -8.90 -6.20
CA ASP A 55 -16.08 -9.55 -7.42
C ASP A 55 -15.46 -8.53 -8.37
N LYS A 56 -16.05 -7.32 -8.45
CA LYS A 56 -15.43 -6.20 -9.18
C LYS A 56 -14.13 -5.74 -8.51
N LEU A 57 -14.07 -5.75 -7.19
CA LEU A 57 -12.83 -5.45 -6.47
C LEU A 57 -11.74 -6.49 -6.77
N LYS A 58 -12.08 -7.79 -6.76
CA LYS A 58 -11.14 -8.85 -7.16
C LYS A 58 -10.67 -8.66 -8.60
N LEU A 59 -11.58 -8.32 -9.50
CA LEU A 59 -11.28 -8.07 -10.90
C LEU A 59 -10.35 -6.85 -11.08
N LEU A 60 -10.61 -5.74 -10.38
CA LEU A 60 -9.71 -4.60 -10.32
C LEU A 60 -8.31 -5.01 -9.86
N ASN A 61 -8.23 -5.75 -8.76
CA ASN A 61 -6.98 -6.22 -8.20
C ASN A 61 -6.24 -7.17 -9.17
N SER A 62 -6.93 -8.08 -9.84
CA SER A 62 -6.32 -9.00 -10.81
C SER A 62 -5.70 -8.28 -12.01
N VAL A 63 -6.33 -7.20 -12.47
CA VAL A 63 -5.78 -6.36 -13.53
C VAL A 63 -4.60 -5.54 -13.03
N THR A 64 -4.73 -4.86 -11.90
CA THR A 64 -3.74 -3.88 -11.46
C THR A 64 -2.49 -4.51 -10.84
N HIS A 65 -2.63 -5.60 -10.08
CA HIS A 65 -1.51 -6.19 -9.33
C HIS A 65 -0.36 -6.67 -10.23
N LYS A 66 -0.64 -7.20 -11.43
CA LYS A 66 0.41 -7.62 -12.36
C LYS A 66 1.27 -6.44 -12.80
N TYR A 67 0.65 -5.31 -13.17
CA TYR A 67 1.37 -4.12 -13.59
C TYR A 67 2.12 -3.44 -12.44
N ILE A 68 1.52 -3.45 -11.24
CA ILE A 68 2.19 -2.96 -10.03
C ILE A 68 3.41 -3.83 -9.73
N LYS A 69 3.27 -5.15 -9.77
CA LYS A 69 4.37 -6.09 -9.53
C LYS A 69 5.51 -5.90 -10.51
N ASP A 70 5.21 -5.78 -11.81
CA ASP A 70 6.22 -5.55 -12.85
C ASP A 70 6.95 -4.21 -12.64
N TYR A 71 6.21 -3.15 -12.34
CA TYR A 71 6.79 -1.83 -12.02
C TYR A 71 7.69 -1.88 -10.78
N LEU A 72 7.27 -2.58 -9.73
CA LEU A 72 8.07 -2.73 -8.51
C LEU A 72 9.36 -3.52 -8.78
N ILE A 73 9.31 -4.60 -9.58
CA ILE A 73 10.48 -5.37 -9.99
C ILE A 73 11.46 -4.47 -10.76
N GLU A 74 10.97 -3.67 -11.69
CA GLU A 74 11.79 -2.71 -12.42
C GLU A 74 12.50 -1.75 -11.47
N LYS A 75 11.76 -1.15 -10.52
CA LYS A 75 12.33 -0.20 -9.55
C LYS A 75 13.29 -0.84 -8.55
N ILE A 76 13.09 -2.10 -8.19
CA ILE A 76 14.03 -2.87 -7.37
C ILE A 76 15.34 -3.08 -8.17
N ASN A 77 15.24 -3.48 -9.43
CA ASN A 77 16.41 -3.76 -10.29
C ASN A 77 17.21 -2.49 -10.64
N GLU A 78 16.56 -1.34 -10.74
CA GLU A 78 17.22 -0.04 -10.96
C GLU A 78 17.97 0.47 -9.70
N SER A 79 17.72 -0.14 -8.57
CA SER A 79 18.30 0.31 -7.30
C SER A 79 19.78 -0.09 -7.18
N ALA A 80 20.63 0.86 -6.85
CA ALA A 80 22.02 0.59 -6.45
C ALA A 80 22.13 0.08 -4.99
N SER A 81 21.03 0.10 -4.24
CA SER A 81 21.00 -0.37 -2.85
C SER A 81 20.89 -1.89 -2.78
N HIS A 82 21.62 -2.50 -1.84
CA HIS A 82 21.50 -3.94 -1.56
C HIS A 82 20.15 -4.33 -0.94
N ILE A 83 19.43 -3.36 -0.39
CA ILE A 83 18.11 -3.57 0.22
C ILE A 83 17.13 -2.60 -0.41
N ALA A 84 16.03 -3.14 -0.93
CA ALA A 84 14.85 -2.36 -1.30
C ALA A 84 13.70 -2.67 -0.33
N ALA A 85 12.95 -1.66 0.05
CA ALA A 85 11.74 -1.79 0.84
C ALA A 85 10.54 -1.32 0.02
N ILE A 86 9.47 -2.09 0.00
CA ILE A 86 8.18 -1.71 -0.60
C ILE A 86 7.30 -1.20 0.54
N ASP A 87 6.89 0.07 0.46
CA ASP A 87 6.00 0.70 1.43
C ASP A 87 4.56 0.79 0.90
N GLY A 88 3.61 0.24 1.64
CA GLY A 88 2.20 0.29 1.30
C GLY A 88 1.34 -0.66 2.12
N ALA A 89 0.23 -0.15 2.66
CA ALA A 89 -0.70 -0.97 3.44
C ALA A 89 -1.44 -2.02 2.59
N VAL A 90 -1.67 -1.73 1.31
CA VAL A 90 -2.43 -2.60 0.39
C VAL A 90 -1.64 -3.80 -0.15
N ILE A 91 -0.35 -3.91 0.17
CA ILE A 91 0.47 -5.05 -0.27
C ILE A 91 0.20 -6.32 0.54
N ILE A 92 -0.26 -6.19 1.78
CA ILE A 92 -0.59 -7.33 2.64
C ILE A 92 -1.69 -8.18 1.99
N GLY A 93 -1.42 -9.47 1.86
CA GLY A 93 -2.33 -10.42 1.19
C GLY A 93 -2.39 -10.30 -0.34
N SER A 94 -1.56 -9.46 -0.96
CA SER A 94 -1.43 -9.34 -2.41
C SER A 94 -0.24 -10.13 -2.96
N PRO A 95 -0.20 -10.44 -4.28
CA PRO A 95 0.95 -11.09 -4.91
C PRO A 95 2.27 -10.28 -4.85
N VAL A 96 2.21 -9.03 -4.43
CA VAL A 96 3.40 -8.19 -4.20
C VAL A 96 4.23 -8.72 -3.02
N MET A 97 3.59 -9.35 -2.03
CA MET A 97 4.30 -9.96 -0.90
C MET A 97 5.31 -11.02 -1.33
N ASP A 98 5.07 -11.72 -2.44
CA ASP A 98 5.99 -12.73 -2.98
C ASP A 98 7.36 -12.14 -3.40
N LEU A 99 7.44 -10.81 -3.59
CA LEU A 99 8.69 -10.11 -3.86
C LEU A 99 9.53 -9.88 -2.59
N CYS A 100 8.92 -10.00 -1.42
CA CYS A 100 9.50 -9.61 -0.15
C CYS A 100 10.07 -10.84 0.57
N LYS A 101 11.36 -10.80 0.93
CA LYS A 101 11.97 -11.82 1.80
C LYS A 101 11.53 -11.69 3.26
N LYS A 102 11.21 -10.47 3.68
CA LYS A 102 10.79 -10.13 5.04
C LYS A 102 9.69 -9.06 5.03
N THR A 103 8.76 -9.21 5.94
CA THR A 103 7.66 -8.27 6.16
C THR A 103 7.83 -7.57 7.50
N VAL A 104 7.83 -6.23 7.47
CA VAL A 104 7.82 -5.39 8.68
C VAL A 104 6.47 -4.72 8.76
N VAL A 105 5.74 -4.98 9.83
CA VAL A 105 4.43 -4.34 10.08
C VAL A 105 4.59 -3.25 11.13
N VAL A 106 4.08 -2.06 10.81
CA VAL A 106 4.06 -0.92 11.74
C VAL A 106 2.64 -0.72 12.23
N THR A 107 2.42 -0.90 13.53
CA THR A 107 1.12 -0.71 14.18
C THR A 107 1.15 0.41 15.18
N ALA A 108 -0.03 0.94 15.53
CA ALA A 108 -0.22 1.85 16.64
C ALA A 108 -1.58 1.56 17.31
N ASP A 109 -1.73 1.96 18.57
CA ASP A 109 -2.98 1.82 19.29
C ASP A 109 -4.13 2.52 18.58
N LYS A 110 -5.32 1.96 18.68
CA LYS A 110 -6.53 2.51 18.04
C LYS A 110 -6.73 4.00 18.38
N LYS A 111 -6.52 4.38 19.64
CA LYS A 111 -6.63 5.78 20.09
C LYS A 111 -5.60 6.68 19.40
N THR A 112 -4.36 6.25 19.32
CA THR A 112 -3.26 6.96 18.63
C THR A 112 -3.56 7.11 17.14
N ARG A 113 -4.05 6.04 16.48
CA ARG A 113 -4.43 6.08 15.06
C ARG A 113 -5.55 7.08 14.79
N ILE A 114 -6.63 7.05 15.60
CA ILE A 114 -7.76 7.98 15.49
C ILE A 114 -7.26 9.42 15.60
N LYS A 115 -6.50 9.73 16.67
CA LYS A 115 -5.97 11.07 16.89
C LYS A 115 -5.14 11.56 15.70
N ARG A 116 -4.19 10.73 15.20
CA ARG A 116 -3.33 11.09 14.05
C ARG A 116 -4.13 11.33 12.77
N ILE A 117 -5.21 10.58 12.54
CA ILE A 117 -6.11 10.77 11.39
C ILE A 117 -6.88 12.09 11.53
N MET A 118 -7.42 12.39 12.72
CA MET A 118 -8.10 13.66 12.97
C MET A 118 -7.17 14.85 12.74
N ASP A 119 -5.94 14.81 13.30
CA ASP A 119 -4.95 15.87 13.18
C ASP A 119 -4.48 16.08 11.73
N ARG A 120 -4.27 14.99 10.98
CA ARG A 120 -3.79 15.04 9.59
C ARG A 120 -4.85 15.52 8.60
N ASP A 121 -6.09 15.02 8.74
CA ASP A 121 -7.14 15.16 7.72
C ASP A 121 -8.19 16.22 8.10
N GLY A 122 -8.11 16.78 9.32
CA GLY A 122 -9.06 17.79 9.81
C GLY A 122 -10.50 17.27 9.95
N ILE A 123 -10.68 15.97 10.26
CA ILE A 123 -12.00 15.32 10.38
C ILE A 123 -12.33 15.03 11.85
N ASP A 124 -13.61 14.81 12.12
CA ASP A 124 -14.08 14.45 13.46
C ASP A 124 -13.74 12.99 13.84
N GLU A 125 -13.92 12.67 15.13
CA GLU A 125 -13.60 11.36 15.69
C GLU A 125 -14.45 10.24 15.06
N SER A 126 -15.71 10.49 14.74
CA SER A 126 -16.62 9.50 14.14
C SER A 126 -16.12 9.09 12.75
N MET A 127 -15.72 10.06 11.93
CA MET A 127 -15.14 9.81 10.60
C MET A 127 -13.78 9.11 10.70
N ALA A 128 -12.93 9.52 11.65
CA ALA A 128 -11.63 8.87 11.88
C ALA A 128 -11.81 7.41 12.36
N LEU A 129 -12.75 7.17 13.27
CA LEU A 129 -13.11 5.84 13.75
C LEU A 129 -13.61 4.94 12.61
N SER A 130 -14.48 5.46 11.74
CA SER A 130 -14.97 4.73 10.56
C SER A 130 -13.83 4.29 9.66
N ARG A 131 -12.85 5.18 9.38
CA ARG A 131 -11.67 4.83 8.59
C ARG A 131 -10.79 3.77 9.25
N VAL A 132 -10.59 3.85 10.57
CA VAL A 132 -9.81 2.83 11.28
C VAL A 132 -10.52 1.49 11.26
N SER A 133 -11.86 1.48 11.39
CA SER A 133 -12.67 0.25 11.43
C SER A 133 -12.84 -0.41 10.05
N SER A 134 -12.61 0.31 8.96
CA SER A 134 -12.62 -0.25 7.59
C SER A 134 -11.32 -0.96 7.19
N GLN A 135 -10.28 -0.86 8.01
CA GLN A 135 -8.99 -1.53 7.79
C GLN A 135 -8.90 -2.81 8.62
N MET A 136 -7.98 -3.69 8.25
CA MET A 136 -7.61 -4.83 9.08
C MET A 136 -7.25 -4.39 10.51
N SER A 137 -7.53 -5.24 11.49
CA SER A 137 -7.09 -5.04 12.87
C SER A 137 -5.55 -5.13 12.97
N ASN A 138 -5.00 -4.63 14.08
CA ASN A 138 -3.57 -4.77 14.33
C ASN A 138 -3.15 -6.25 14.36
N ASP A 139 -3.94 -7.11 15.00
CA ASP A 139 -3.64 -8.54 15.12
C ASP A 139 -3.63 -9.24 13.75
N GLU A 140 -4.56 -8.86 12.85
CA GLU A 140 -4.57 -9.37 11.47
C GLU A 140 -3.32 -8.91 10.71
N TYR A 141 -2.93 -7.63 10.78
CA TYR A 141 -1.70 -7.15 10.16
C TYR A 141 -0.46 -7.84 10.75
N GLU A 142 -0.38 -7.95 12.08
CA GLU A 142 0.75 -8.55 12.80
C GLU A 142 0.92 -10.04 12.46
N SER A 143 -0.14 -10.75 12.05
CA SER A 143 -0.07 -12.15 11.62
C SER A 143 0.74 -12.37 10.33
N PHE A 144 0.95 -11.33 9.53
CA PHE A 144 1.78 -11.38 8.32
C PHE A 144 3.24 -10.97 8.55
N ALA A 145 3.58 -10.54 9.77
CA ALA A 145 4.84 -9.89 10.05
C ALA A 145 5.95 -10.86 10.45
N ASP A 146 7.14 -10.71 9.87
CA ASP A 146 8.38 -11.24 10.45
C ASP A 146 8.87 -10.34 11.60
N TYR A 147 8.61 -9.03 11.50
CA TYR A 147 8.96 -8.01 12.50
C TYR A 147 7.83 -7.03 12.71
N ILE A 148 7.64 -6.60 13.96
CA ILE A 148 6.60 -5.65 14.34
C ILE A 148 7.23 -4.41 14.96
N ILE A 149 6.79 -3.23 14.53
CA ILE A 149 7.11 -1.95 15.14
C ILE A 149 5.82 -1.35 15.70
N LYS A 150 5.77 -1.18 17.02
CA LYS A 150 4.65 -0.48 17.68
C LYS A 150 4.96 1.02 17.74
N ASN A 151 4.41 1.78 16.80
CA ASN A 151 4.63 3.23 16.66
C ASN A 151 3.64 4.04 17.52
N ASN A 152 3.75 3.90 18.84
CA ASN A 152 3.01 4.72 19.82
C ASN A 152 3.84 5.94 20.25
N ASP A 153 3.22 6.92 20.90
CA ASP A 153 3.80 8.26 21.15
C ASP A 153 5.13 8.30 21.92
N ASN A 154 5.50 7.25 22.67
CA ASN A 154 6.73 7.23 23.48
C ASN A 154 7.78 6.24 22.96
N VAL A 155 7.65 5.78 21.71
CA VAL A 155 8.58 4.80 21.11
C VAL A 155 9.67 5.53 20.33
N ARG A 156 10.93 5.16 20.55
CA ARG A 156 12.07 5.61 19.73
C ARG A 156 12.08 4.83 18.42
N LEU A 157 11.37 5.35 17.44
CA LEU A 157 11.15 4.69 16.16
C LEU A 157 12.46 4.39 15.43
N GLU A 158 13.40 5.32 15.47
CA GLU A 158 14.72 5.20 14.86
C GLU A 158 15.47 3.95 15.39
N GLU A 159 15.50 3.75 16.71
CA GLU A 159 16.15 2.60 17.33
C GLU A 159 15.48 1.27 16.90
N CYS A 160 14.15 1.27 16.80
CA CYS A 160 13.41 0.10 16.33
C CYS A 160 13.77 -0.24 14.87
N VAL A 161 13.81 0.76 14.01
CA VAL A 161 14.15 0.61 12.59
C VAL A 161 15.59 0.14 12.43
N GLU A 162 16.55 0.73 13.15
CA GLU A 162 17.96 0.34 13.11
C GLU A 162 18.17 -1.12 13.57
N ASN A 163 17.48 -1.52 14.63
CA ASN A 163 17.55 -2.90 15.13
C ASN A 163 17.02 -3.91 14.10
N ILE A 164 15.92 -3.60 13.43
CA ILE A 164 15.36 -4.45 12.37
C ILE A 164 16.29 -4.46 11.16
N TYR A 165 16.75 -3.29 10.71
CA TYR A 165 17.72 -3.19 9.61
C TYR A 165 18.96 -4.06 9.85
N ASN A 166 19.53 -4.01 11.06
CA ASN A 166 20.71 -4.81 11.41
C ASN A 166 20.44 -6.32 11.37
N LYS A 167 19.20 -6.75 11.61
CA LYS A 167 18.79 -8.16 11.46
C LYS A 167 18.60 -8.56 10.00
N ILE A 168 18.07 -7.64 9.18
CA ILE A 168 17.71 -7.93 7.78
C ILE A 168 18.92 -7.84 6.84
N LYS A 169 19.83 -6.89 7.06
CA LYS A 169 20.94 -6.61 6.12
C LYS A 169 21.87 -7.79 5.83
N ASN A 170 21.86 -8.80 6.68
CA ASN A 170 22.68 -10.01 6.56
C ASN A 170 21.87 -11.23 6.07
N ILE A 171 20.60 -11.05 5.71
CA ILE A 171 19.77 -12.12 5.17
C ILE A 171 20.06 -12.22 3.66
N SER A 172 20.81 -13.25 3.29
CA SER A 172 21.15 -13.55 1.89
C SER A 172 19.97 -14.17 1.15
#